data_c8033506bc6721948f6113a5b7788cb9
#
_entry.id   c8033506bc6721948f6113a5b7788cb9
#
_cell.length_a   1.000
_cell.length_b   1.000
_cell.length_c   1.000
_cell.angle_alpha   90.00
_cell.angle_beta   90.00
_cell.angle_gamma   90.00
#
_symmetry.space_group_name_H-M   'P 1'
#
loop_
_entity.id
_entity.type
_entity.pdbx_description
1 polymer ?
#
loop_
_entity_poly.entity_id
_entity_poly.type
_entity_poly.pdbx_seq_one_letter_code
_entity_poly.pdbx_strand_id
1 'polypeptide(L)'
;VRLQRQVVDYALQRRALLAEVYSGRTGVSDVCDANPYLLRAAKFHGKTSSVSCPICRKEQLTLVSWVFGDHLGAVSGSARSAEELVLLATRFSEFSVHVVEVCRTCSWNHLVKSYVLGAVRPPKGSRTTRTARNGARTASE
;
A
#
# COMPACT_ATOMS: atom_id res chain seq x y z
N VAL A 1 8.20 13.76 9.01
CA VAL A 1 7.20 13.17 8.14
C VAL A 1 7.69 13.19 6.72
N ARG A 2 7.60 12.07 6.09
CA ARG A 2 8.03 11.96 4.70
C ARG A 2 6.95 12.39 3.75
N LEU A 3 7.38 13.06 2.69
CA LEU A 3 6.46 13.50 1.66
C LEU A 3 5.95 12.29 0.87
N GLN A 4 4.65 12.12 0.84
CA GLN A 4 4.02 11.09 0.03
C GLN A 4 3.94 11.60 -1.41
N ARG A 5 4.41 10.80 -2.35
CA ARG A 5 4.43 11.16 -3.77
C ARG A 5 3.58 10.18 -4.56
N GLN A 6 3.12 10.60 -5.73
CA GLN A 6 2.34 9.76 -6.65
C GLN A 6 1.16 9.11 -5.94
N VAL A 7 0.42 9.91 -5.19
CA VAL A 7 -0.71 9.42 -4.40
C VAL A 7 -1.86 9.02 -5.31
N VAL A 8 -2.35 7.80 -5.12
CA VAL A 8 -3.56 7.31 -5.80
C VAL A 8 -4.60 7.04 -4.72
N ASP A 9 -5.78 7.62 -4.90
CA ASP A 9 -6.89 7.50 -3.96
C ASP A 9 -7.94 6.58 -4.55
N TYR A 10 -8.42 5.62 -3.77
CA TYR A 10 -9.38 4.62 -4.23
C TYR A 10 -10.79 4.86 -3.70
N ALA A 11 -11.10 6.09 -3.29
CA ALA A 11 -12.41 6.42 -2.72
C ALA A 11 -13.56 6.20 -3.69
N LEU A 12 -13.35 6.50 -4.97
CA LEU A 12 -14.41 6.31 -5.98
C LEU A 12 -14.69 4.83 -6.20
N GLN A 13 -13.66 4.00 -6.30
CA GLN A 13 -13.80 2.57 -6.46
C GLN A 13 -14.50 1.96 -5.25
N ARG A 14 -14.15 2.43 -4.05
CA ARG A 14 -14.77 1.98 -2.81
C ARG A 14 -16.26 2.31 -2.80
N ARG A 15 -16.60 3.53 -3.17
CA ARG A 15 -18.01 3.97 -3.20
C ARG A 15 -18.80 3.16 -4.21
N ALA A 16 -18.23 2.91 -5.39
CA ALA A 16 -18.89 2.13 -6.42
C ALA A 16 -19.16 0.70 -5.96
N LEU A 17 -18.17 0.08 -5.31
CA LEU A 17 -18.34 -1.27 -4.79
C LEU A 17 -19.42 -1.32 -3.71
N LEU A 18 -19.42 -0.36 -2.80
CA LEU A 18 -20.42 -0.30 -1.74
C LEU A 18 -21.83 -0.11 -2.31
N ALA A 19 -21.96 0.68 -3.38
CA ALA A 19 -23.26 0.84 -4.05
C ALA A 19 -23.75 -0.51 -4.60
N GLU A 20 -22.85 -1.32 -5.14
CA GLU A 20 -23.22 -2.66 -5.62
C GLU A 20 -23.66 -3.57 -4.49
N VAL A 21 -22.95 -3.50 -3.36
CA VAL A 21 -23.32 -4.32 -2.20
C VAL A 21 -24.69 -3.92 -1.66
N TYR A 22 -24.91 -2.60 -1.51
CA TYR A 22 -26.18 -2.10 -0.96
C TYR A 22 -27.37 -2.37 -1.89
N SER A 23 -27.12 -2.45 -3.21
CA SER A 23 -28.18 -2.76 -4.17
C SER A 23 -28.39 -4.26 -4.36
N GLY A 24 -27.57 -5.08 -3.73
CA GLY A 24 -27.67 -6.53 -3.83
C GLY A 24 -27.03 -7.14 -5.06
N ARG A 25 -26.32 -6.34 -5.88
CA ARG A 25 -25.65 -6.87 -7.07
C ARG A 25 -24.38 -7.64 -6.70
N THR A 26 -23.76 -7.29 -5.59
CA THR A 26 -22.60 -7.99 -5.08
C THR A 26 -22.93 -8.47 -3.67
N GLY A 27 -22.63 -9.74 -3.38
CA GLY A 27 -22.93 -10.30 -2.07
C GLY A 27 -21.96 -9.82 -1.02
N VAL A 28 -22.43 -9.75 0.23
CA VAL A 28 -21.59 -9.37 1.36
C VAL A 28 -20.39 -10.31 1.49
N SER A 29 -20.59 -11.60 1.29
CA SER A 29 -19.50 -12.57 1.39
C SER A 29 -18.41 -12.36 0.35
N ASP A 30 -18.75 -11.72 -0.78
CA ASP A 30 -17.78 -11.47 -1.82
C ASP A 30 -16.82 -10.31 -1.48
N VAL A 31 -17.20 -9.47 -0.53
CA VAL A 31 -16.38 -8.32 -0.13
C VAL A 31 -15.88 -8.44 1.31
N CYS A 32 -16.45 -9.33 2.11
CA CYS A 32 -16.01 -9.62 3.46
C CYS A 32 -15.11 -10.86 3.41
N ASP A 33 -14.03 -10.75 2.67
CA ASP A 33 -13.19 -11.87 2.27
C ASP A 33 -11.73 -11.70 2.66
N ALA A 34 -11.43 -10.87 3.65
CA ALA A 34 -10.06 -10.69 4.10
C ALA A 34 -9.45 -12.03 4.49
N ASN A 35 -8.28 -12.33 3.93
CA ASN A 35 -7.61 -13.59 4.23
C ASN A 35 -6.92 -13.51 5.60
N PRO A 36 -6.52 -14.66 6.16
CA PRO A 36 -5.88 -14.67 7.49
C PRO A 36 -4.61 -13.85 7.59
N TYR A 37 -3.87 -13.70 6.51
CA TYR A 37 -2.67 -12.87 6.46
C TYR A 37 -3.00 -11.41 6.74
N LEU A 38 -4.03 -10.91 6.05
CA LEU A 38 -4.45 -9.51 6.21
C LEU A 38 -5.00 -9.28 7.62
N LEU A 39 -5.79 -10.21 8.13
CA LEU A 39 -6.35 -10.09 9.48
C LEU A 39 -5.24 -10.08 10.54
N ARG A 40 -4.23 -10.92 10.35
CA ARG A 40 -3.08 -10.94 11.27
C ARG A 40 -2.28 -9.65 11.19
N ALA A 41 -2.06 -9.15 9.98
CA ALA A 41 -1.35 -7.89 9.79
C ALA A 41 -2.10 -6.74 10.46
N ALA A 42 -3.43 -6.74 10.35
CA ALA A 42 -4.24 -5.73 11.01
C ALA A 42 -4.05 -5.77 12.53
N LYS A 43 -4.00 -6.96 13.09
CA LYS A 43 -3.84 -7.13 14.53
C LYS A 43 -2.50 -6.61 15.04
N PHE A 44 -1.42 -6.90 14.32
CA PHE A 44 -0.06 -6.63 14.83
C PHE A 44 0.57 -5.36 14.27
N HIS A 45 0.13 -4.90 13.11
CA HIS A 45 0.77 -3.75 12.43
C HIS A 45 -0.22 -2.67 12.03
N GLY A 46 -1.50 -2.91 12.26
CA GLY A 46 -2.53 -1.98 11.84
C GLY A 46 -2.75 -0.84 12.83
N LYS A 47 -3.44 0.17 12.35
CA LYS A 47 -3.82 1.33 13.14
C LYS A 47 -5.32 1.53 13.02
N THR A 48 -6.01 1.58 14.15
CA THR A 48 -7.44 1.81 14.16
C THR A 48 -7.76 3.21 13.66
N SER A 49 -8.69 3.29 12.71
CA SER A 49 -9.16 4.57 12.18
C SER A 49 -10.41 5.03 12.91
N SER A 50 -10.90 6.22 12.56
CA SER A 50 -12.17 6.72 13.08
C SER A 50 -13.36 6.33 12.22
N VAL A 51 -13.14 5.56 11.15
CA VAL A 51 -14.20 5.20 10.21
C VAL A 51 -14.80 3.86 10.60
N SER A 52 -16.13 3.83 10.73
CA SER A 52 -16.85 2.58 11.03
C SER A 52 -16.91 1.70 9.79
N CYS A 53 -16.93 0.39 10.00
CA CYS A 53 -17.07 -0.56 8.90
C CYS A 53 -18.39 -0.29 8.16
N PRO A 54 -18.32 -0.14 6.82
CA PRO A 54 -19.53 0.16 6.04
C PRO A 54 -20.46 -1.03 5.90
N ILE A 55 -20.03 -2.22 6.27
CA ILE A 55 -20.82 -3.44 6.12
C ILE A 55 -21.48 -3.83 7.44
N CYS A 56 -20.70 -4.17 8.46
CA CYS A 56 -21.28 -4.64 9.73
C CYS A 56 -21.56 -3.49 10.70
N ARG A 57 -20.92 -2.36 10.55
CA ARG A 57 -21.09 -1.16 11.37
C ARG A 57 -20.86 -1.37 12.86
N LYS A 58 -20.19 -2.44 13.21
CA LYS A 58 -19.93 -2.80 14.61
C LYS A 58 -18.55 -2.40 15.08
N GLU A 59 -17.64 -2.11 14.16
CA GLU A 59 -16.26 -1.90 14.51
C GLU A 59 -15.66 -0.83 13.61
N GLN A 60 -14.69 -0.10 14.17
CA GLN A 60 -13.92 0.85 13.37
C GLN A 60 -12.90 0.11 12.53
N LEU A 61 -12.69 0.60 11.32
CA LEU A 61 -11.77 -0.04 10.38
C LEU A 61 -10.33 0.13 10.84
N THR A 62 -9.53 -0.90 10.62
CA THR A 62 -8.09 -0.87 10.87
C THR A 62 -7.37 -0.65 9.54
N LEU A 63 -6.39 0.25 9.54
CA LEU A 63 -5.59 0.52 8.35
C LEU A 63 -4.28 -0.25 8.43
N VAL A 64 -3.94 -0.93 7.35
CA VAL A 64 -2.71 -1.71 7.24
C VAL A 64 -1.92 -1.18 6.05
N SER A 65 -0.65 -0.87 6.27
CA SER A 65 0.22 -0.35 5.22
C SER A 65 1.19 -1.44 4.76
N TRP A 66 1.12 -1.78 3.48
CA TRP A 66 1.97 -2.78 2.83
C TRP A 66 3.02 -2.08 2.00
N VAL A 67 4.26 -2.57 2.06
CA VAL A 67 5.36 -1.98 1.30
C VAL A 67 5.80 -2.91 0.18
N PHE A 68 6.17 -2.31 -0.96
CA PHE A 68 6.62 -3.05 -2.14
C PHE A 68 7.75 -2.30 -2.81
N GLY A 69 8.79 -3.01 -3.19
CA GLY A 69 9.92 -2.43 -3.91
C GLY A 69 10.97 -3.48 -4.17
N ASP A 70 11.55 -3.47 -5.36
CA ASP A 70 12.53 -4.47 -5.76
C ASP A 70 13.76 -4.47 -4.85
N HIS A 71 14.17 -3.29 -4.42
CA HIS A 71 15.38 -3.16 -3.60
C HIS A 71 15.11 -3.38 -2.11
N LEU A 72 13.88 -3.63 -1.71
CA LEU A 72 13.55 -3.92 -0.32
C LEU A 72 13.88 -5.36 0.07
N GLY A 73 14.09 -6.24 -0.90
CA GLY A 73 14.38 -7.64 -0.63
C GLY A 73 13.24 -8.31 0.13
N ALA A 74 13.56 -8.97 1.23
CA ALA A 74 12.58 -9.71 2.02
C ALA A 74 11.53 -8.79 2.68
N VAL A 75 11.81 -7.51 2.80
CA VAL A 75 10.85 -6.54 3.37
C VAL A 75 9.69 -6.30 2.42
N SER A 76 9.92 -6.45 1.11
CA SER A 76 8.87 -6.25 0.11
C SER A 76 7.72 -7.21 0.35
N GLY A 77 6.50 -6.68 0.33
CA GLY A 77 5.30 -7.49 0.57
C GLY A 77 4.95 -7.65 2.04
N SER A 78 5.57 -6.88 2.93
CA SER A 78 5.28 -6.96 4.36
C SER A 78 4.47 -5.75 4.83
N ALA A 79 3.75 -5.93 5.94
CA ALA A 79 2.99 -4.86 6.57
C ALA A 79 3.91 -4.13 7.57
N ARG A 80 3.81 -2.79 7.56
CA ARG A 80 4.66 -1.96 8.43
C ARG A 80 3.82 -0.91 9.14
N SER A 81 4.23 -0.61 10.39
CA SER A 81 3.61 0.46 11.16
C SER A 81 4.09 1.82 10.66
N ALA A 82 3.44 2.89 11.15
CA ALA A 82 3.84 4.26 10.78
C ALA A 82 5.29 4.54 11.12
N GLU A 83 5.74 4.10 12.29
CA GLU A 83 7.12 4.29 12.73
C GLU A 83 8.10 3.53 11.84
N GLU A 84 7.74 2.31 11.47
CA GLU A 84 8.57 1.50 10.58
C GLU A 84 8.67 2.12 9.19
N LEU A 85 7.59 2.73 8.70
CA LEU A 85 7.61 3.40 7.39
C LEU A 85 8.59 4.56 7.38
N VAL A 86 8.65 5.34 8.45
CA VAL A 86 9.59 6.44 8.56
C VAL A 86 11.03 5.92 8.49
N LEU A 87 11.31 4.84 9.21
CA LEU A 87 12.65 4.24 9.19
C LEU A 87 13.01 3.70 7.80
N LEU A 88 12.07 3.02 7.16
CA LEU A 88 12.32 2.50 5.81
C LEU A 88 12.58 3.62 4.82
N ALA A 89 11.85 4.74 4.95
CA ALA A 89 12.01 5.87 4.05
C ALA A 89 13.38 6.53 4.19
N THR A 90 14.04 6.39 5.33
CA THR A 90 15.41 6.91 5.50
C THR A 90 16.46 5.95 4.98
N ARG A 91 16.16 4.66 4.90
CA ARG A 91 17.14 3.63 4.54
C ARG A 91 17.09 3.23 3.08
N PHE A 92 15.94 3.33 2.46
CA PHE A 92 15.74 2.83 1.10
C PHE A 92 15.34 3.97 0.17
N SER A 93 15.72 3.82 -1.10
CA SER A 93 15.21 4.69 -2.15
C SER A 93 13.74 4.32 -2.39
N GLU A 94 13.15 4.89 -3.41
CA GLU A 94 11.71 4.80 -3.66
C GLU A 94 11.14 3.40 -3.48
N PHE A 95 10.04 3.33 -2.74
CA PHE A 95 9.23 2.12 -2.63
C PHE A 95 7.76 2.54 -2.52
N SER A 96 6.87 1.61 -2.86
CA SER A 96 5.42 1.86 -2.83
C SER A 96 4.83 1.45 -1.49
N VAL A 97 3.82 2.19 -1.05
CA VAL A 97 3.02 1.84 0.12
C VAL A 97 1.56 1.72 -0.32
N HIS A 98 0.92 0.62 0.03
CA HIS A 98 -0.50 0.39 -0.25
C HIS A 98 -1.24 0.29 1.06
N VAL A 99 -2.18 1.19 1.28
CA VAL A 99 -2.97 1.23 2.51
C VAL A 99 -4.29 0.53 2.26
N VAL A 100 -4.57 -0.48 3.10
CA VAL A 100 -5.78 -1.28 3.02
C VAL A 100 -6.57 -1.06 4.31
N GLU A 101 -7.87 -0.81 4.18
CA GLU A 101 -8.74 -0.83 5.35
C GLU A 101 -9.30 -2.23 5.52
N VAL A 102 -9.45 -2.66 6.77
CA VAL A 102 -10.00 -3.98 7.05
C VAL A 102 -10.84 -3.95 8.32
N CYS A 103 -11.97 -4.65 8.29
CA CYS A 103 -12.79 -4.87 9.47
C CYS A 103 -12.40 -6.21 10.07
N ARG A 104 -11.94 -6.20 11.30
CA ARG A 104 -11.50 -7.42 11.96
C ARG A 104 -12.68 -8.28 12.44
N THR A 105 -13.89 -7.76 12.34
CA THR A 105 -15.10 -8.49 12.73
C THR A 105 -15.75 -9.20 11.56
N CYS A 106 -16.00 -8.49 10.44
CA CYS A 106 -16.71 -9.10 9.29
C CYS A 106 -15.80 -9.41 8.11
N SER A 107 -14.54 -9.01 8.16
CA SER A 107 -13.55 -9.23 7.09
C SER A 107 -13.72 -8.37 5.85
N TRP A 108 -14.50 -7.29 5.95
CA TRP A 108 -14.50 -6.28 4.87
C TRP A 108 -13.09 -5.75 4.67
N ASN A 109 -12.70 -5.58 3.42
CA ASN A 109 -11.40 -4.97 3.13
C ASN A 109 -11.44 -4.26 1.79
N HIS A 110 -10.66 -3.21 1.65
CA HIS A 110 -10.57 -2.44 0.42
C HIS A 110 -9.31 -1.57 0.45
N LEU A 111 -8.75 -1.34 -0.72
CA LEU A 111 -7.66 -0.37 -0.85
C LEU A 111 -8.19 1.02 -0.53
N VAL A 112 -7.42 1.78 0.23
CA VAL A 112 -7.72 3.17 0.55
C VAL A 112 -6.91 4.09 -0.34
N LYS A 113 -5.61 3.88 -0.38
CA LYS A 113 -4.71 4.69 -1.22
C LYS A 113 -3.39 3.98 -1.39
N SER A 114 -2.61 4.44 -2.36
CA SER A 114 -1.22 4.04 -2.51
C SER A 114 -0.38 5.28 -2.74
N TYR A 115 0.90 5.21 -2.42
CA TYR A 115 1.82 6.32 -2.62
C TYR A 115 3.25 5.81 -2.60
N VAL A 116 4.18 6.71 -2.90
CA VAL A 116 5.62 6.39 -2.93
C VAL A 116 6.31 7.13 -1.80
N LEU A 117 7.18 6.44 -1.11
CA LEU A 117 8.06 6.99 -0.08
C LEU A 117 9.51 6.69 -0.43
N GLY A 118 10.41 7.22 0.40
CA GLY A 118 11.84 6.99 0.24
C GLY A 118 12.50 8.10 -0.55
N ALA A 119 13.84 8.06 -0.59
CA ALA A 119 14.60 9.09 -1.28
C ALA A 119 14.37 9.01 -2.78
N VAL A 120 14.31 10.18 -3.42
CA VAL A 120 14.16 10.24 -4.86
C VAL A 120 15.44 9.71 -5.50
N ARG A 121 15.29 8.77 -6.44
CA ARG A 121 16.43 8.25 -7.17
C ARG A 121 17.00 9.31 -8.10
N PRO A 122 18.32 9.38 -8.23
CA PRO A 122 18.89 10.26 -9.25
C PRO A 122 18.49 9.77 -10.64
N PRO A 123 18.37 10.66 -11.61
CA PRO A 123 18.03 10.24 -12.98
C PRO A 123 19.12 9.34 -13.53
N LYS A 124 18.71 8.37 -14.32
CA LYS A 124 19.64 7.48 -14.99
C LYS A 124 20.38 8.25 -16.07
N GLY A 125 21.56 7.82 -16.35
CA GLY A 125 22.40 8.47 -17.33
C GLY A 125 23.23 9.57 -16.71
N SER A 126 22.92 9.93 -15.58
CA SER A 126 23.82 10.76 -14.81
C SER A 126 24.97 9.92 -14.33
N ARG A 127 25.10 9.07 -14.88
CA ARG A 127 25.61 7.92 -14.64
C ARG A 127 26.22 7.39 -15.13
N THR A 128 25.73 7.56 -15.55
CA THR A 128 25.75 6.91 -16.17
C THR A 128 26.18 6.34 -16.37
N THR A 129 26.58 6.59 -16.68
CA THR A 129 26.40 5.96 -17.26
C THR A 129 26.77 5.36 -17.36
N ARG A 130 27.25 5.45 -17.61
CA ARG A 130 27.14 4.83 -18.16
C ARG A 130 27.31 4.39 -18.30
N THR A 131 28.16 4.66 -18.55
CA THR A 131 27.99 4.18 -19.22
C THR A 131 28.13 3.88 -19.28
N ALA A 132 28.87 4.02 -19.50
CA ALA A 132 28.57 3.68 -20.16
C ALA A 132 28.67 3.30 -20.12
N ARG A 133 28.77 3.15 -20.34
CA ARG A 133 28.63 2.83 -21.05
C ARG A 133 28.53 2.47 -20.95
N ASN A 134 29.15 2.61 -21.14
CA ASN A 134 28.92 2.25 -21.85
C ASN A 134 28.81 2.08 -21.74
N GLY A 135 30.18 2.29 -21.88
CA GLY A 135 29.79 2.22 -22.83
C GLY A 135 29.59 2.10 -22.76
N ALA A 136 30.21 2.15 -22.98
CA ALA A 136 29.66 2.13 -23.60
C ALA A 136 29.35 1.91 -23.58
N ARG A 137 29.39 1.73 -23.83
CA ARG A 137 28.94 1.54 -24.59
C ARG A 137 28.45 1.35 -24.61
N THR A 138 29.57 1.60 -24.82
CA THR A 138 28.89 1.51 -25.49
C THR A 138 28.39 1.35 -25.46
N ALA A 139 29.32 1.43 -25.87
CA ALA A 139 28.51 1.34 -26.44
C ALA A 139 27.87 1.09 -26.35
N SER A 140 28.51 1.36 -26.57
CA SER A 140 27.61 1.24 -26.97
C SER A 140 27.02 1.08 -26.60
N GLU A 141 27.23 0.99 -26.60
CA GLU A 141 26.58 1.01 -26.86
C GLU A 141 26.16 1.05 -26.56
#